data_32a24befd11b68d6b7de721faaac0b39
#
_entry.id   32a24befd11b68d6b7de721faaac0b39
#
_cell.length_a   1.000
_cell.length_b   1.000
_cell.length_c   1.000
_cell.angle_alpha   90.00
_cell.angle_beta   90.00
_cell.angle_gamma   90.00
#
_symmetry.space_group_name_H-M   'P 1'
#
loop_
_entity.id
_entity.type
_entity.pdbx_description
1 polymer ?
#
loop_
_entity_poly.entity_id
_entity_poly.type
_entity_poly.pdbx_seq_one_letter_code
_entity_poly.pdbx_strand_id
1 'polypeptide(L)'
;MSNLPGRLLATIGAALAVAASQPAAAATGCPTHFADGVEPTLINTKLARSATELCNRRFVVLHSAVTRTPLYVAEHLTRTSVAAARSYDQRDNRFHADPRLRPADRAELANYVRSGFDRGHMAPSGDMTDEESDYESFSLANIVPQVGALNRNSWADLENYVRTLTMKLGNAYVVTGPAYEGKTIKALNGRVLIPTSTWKALYVPGQGAGAWIATNTATPRWQVISIAELTRRTGIDPFPRLTAATKAKVPAFPSFGRDRAKRDR
;
A
#
# COMPACT_ATOMS: atom_id res chain seq x y z
N MET A 1 15.89 77.31 28.45
CA MET A 1 14.85 76.56 27.78
C MET A 1 15.53 75.31 27.19
N SER A 2 15.51 74.20 27.91
CA SER A 2 16.27 72.99 27.62
C SER A 2 15.29 71.87 27.26
N ASN A 3 15.37 71.44 26.04
CA ASN A 3 14.58 70.24 25.51
C ASN A 3 15.38 68.98 25.80
N LEU A 4 14.78 68.07 26.59
CA LEU A 4 15.22 66.67 26.72
C LEU A 4 14.54 65.81 25.66
N PRO A 5 15.24 64.87 25.01
CA PRO A 5 14.63 63.89 24.15
C PRO A 5 14.16 62.64 24.92
N GLY A 6 12.89 62.28 24.75
CA GLY A 6 12.30 61.04 25.29
C GLY A 6 12.88 59.78 24.65
N ARG A 7 13.32 58.84 25.51
CA ARG A 7 13.72 57.48 25.10
C ARG A 7 12.46 56.57 24.91
N LEU A 8 12.25 56.11 23.69
CA LEU A 8 11.32 55.00 23.43
C LEU A 8 11.97 53.65 23.88
N LEU A 9 11.36 52.99 24.84
CA LEU A 9 11.67 51.62 25.19
C LEU A 9 10.89 50.67 24.27
N ALA A 10 11.61 49.97 23.39
CA ALA A 10 11.04 48.88 22.57
C ALA A 10 11.01 47.60 23.41
N THR A 11 9.84 47.13 23.75
CA THR A 11 9.63 45.80 24.37
C THR A 11 9.65 44.74 23.30
N ILE A 12 10.70 43.91 23.29
CA ILE A 12 10.81 42.72 22.45
C ILE A 12 10.00 41.61 23.13
N GLY A 13 8.82 41.34 22.61
CA GLY A 13 8.02 40.16 23.00
C GLY A 13 8.59 38.90 22.38
N ALA A 14 9.20 38.03 23.20
CA ALA A 14 9.59 36.68 22.76
C ALA A 14 8.35 35.79 22.67
N ALA A 15 7.96 35.43 21.46
CA ALA A 15 6.93 34.42 21.24
C ALA A 15 7.54 33.01 21.48
N LEU A 16 7.14 32.34 22.57
CA LEU A 16 7.43 30.93 22.79
C LEU A 16 6.60 30.10 21.80
N ALA A 17 7.26 29.50 20.82
CA ALA A 17 6.68 28.48 19.98
C ALA A 17 6.54 27.21 20.81
N VAL A 18 5.32 26.87 21.21
CA VAL A 18 4.99 25.57 21.79
C VAL A 18 5.02 24.54 20.66
N ALA A 19 6.09 23.76 20.60
CA ALA A 19 6.14 22.58 19.73
C ALA A 19 5.15 21.54 20.28
N ALA A 20 4.03 21.36 19.59
CA ALA A 20 3.11 20.28 19.87
C ALA A 20 3.82 18.95 19.57
N SER A 21 4.18 18.19 20.61
CA SER A 21 4.67 16.83 20.48
C SER A 21 3.53 15.97 19.92
N GLN A 22 3.68 15.50 18.69
CA GLN A 22 2.80 14.47 18.13
C GLN A 22 2.98 13.20 18.98
N PRO A 23 1.88 12.51 19.34
CA PRO A 23 2.01 11.23 20.02
C PRO A 23 2.81 10.27 19.11
N ALA A 24 3.84 9.67 19.67
CA ALA A 24 4.58 8.62 18.99
C ALA A 24 3.59 7.51 18.60
N ALA A 25 3.50 7.18 17.31
CA ALA A 25 2.76 6.01 16.89
C ALA A 25 3.30 4.80 17.63
N ALA A 26 2.41 3.89 18.07
CA ALA A 26 2.85 2.64 18.68
C ALA A 26 3.77 1.92 17.69
N ALA A 27 4.91 1.41 18.18
CA ALA A 27 5.87 0.72 17.33
C ALA A 27 5.21 -0.52 16.71
N THR A 28 5.39 -0.73 15.41
CA THR A 28 4.91 -1.94 14.71
C THR A 28 5.52 -3.21 15.29
N GLY A 29 4.73 -4.29 15.31
CA GLY A 29 5.21 -5.64 15.72
C GLY A 29 6.14 -6.29 14.68
N CYS A 30 6.20 -5.78 13.44
CA CYS A 30 6.92 -6.40 12.33
C CYS A 30 7.72 -5.38 11.47
N PRO A 31 8.70 -4.69 12.05
CA PRO A 31 9.42 -3.58 11.41
C PRO A 31 10.25 -3.99 10.18
N THR A 32 10.58 -5.27 10.04
CA THR A 32 11.43 -5.78 8.94
C THR A 32 10.79 -5.68 7.56
N HIS A 33 9.47 -5.52 7.49
CA HIS A 33 8.73 -5.37 6.24
C HIS A 33 8.63 -3.92 5.75
N PHE A 34 9.05 -2.97 6.57
CA PHE A 34 8.95 -1.54 6.28
C PHE A 34 10.31 -0.93 5.97
N ALA A 35 10.33 0.06 5.07
CA ALA A 35 11.52 0.86 4.81
C ALA A 35 11.96 1.57 6.11
N ASP A 36 13.24 1.44 6.45
CA ASP A 36 13.82 1.98 7.70
C ASP A 36 13.09 1.52 8.98
N GLY A 37 12.37 0.40 8.92
CA GLY A 37 11.59 -0.13 10.03
C GLY A 37 10.36 0.71 10.41
N VAL A 38 9.95 1.64 9.56
CA VAL A 38 8.87 2.60 9.85
C VAL A 38 7.64 2.31 8.96
N GLU A 39 6.51 2.06 9.63
CA GLU A 39 5.24 1.78 8.96
C GLU A 39 4.74 2.96 8.11
N PRO A 40 3.92 2.70 7.07
CA PRO A 40 3.21 3.73 6.32
C PRO A 40 2.39 4.63 7.24
N THR A 41 2.43 5.94 7.00
CA THR A 41 1.70 6.91 7.81
C THR A 41 0.31 7.17 7.23
N LEU A 42 -0.72 7.03 8.06
CA LEU A 42 -2.09 7.41 7.72
C LEU A 42 -2.25 8.94 7.90
N ILE A 43 -2.10 9.69 6.81
CA ILE A 43 -2.31 11.15 6.81
C ILE A 43 -3.80 11.46 7.05
N ASN A 44 -4.69 10.65 6.47
CA ASN A 44 -6.09 10.68 6.82
C ASN A 44 -6.34 9.83 8.08
N THR A 45 -6.32 10.44 9.25
CA THR A 45 -6.45 9.77 10.56
C THR A 45 -7.80 9.04 10.74
N LYS A 46 -8.81 9.34 9.91
CA LYS A 46 -10.09 8.60 9.94
C LYS A 46 -9.90 7.15 9.49
N LEU A 47 -8.88 6.85 8.69
CA LEU A 47 -8.54 5.49 8.28
C LEU A 47 -8.06 4.62 9.44
N ALA A 48 -7.45 5.22 10.47
CA ALA A 48 -6.97 4.50 11.65
C ALA A 48 -8.12 3.90 12.50
N ARG A 49 -9.34 4.38 12.34
CA ARG A 49 -10.49 3.86 13.09
C ARG A 49 -10.76 2.41 12.70
N SER A 50 -10.75 1.54 13.70
CA SER A 50 -10.99 0.09 13.51
C SER A 50 -9.99 -0.56 12.55
N ALA A 51 -8.75 -0.05 12.48
CA ALA A 51 -7.64 -0.69 11.79
C ALA A 51 -6.93 -1.67 12.73
N THR A 52 -6.48 -2.80 12.17
CA THR A 52 -5.74 -3.85 12.90
C THR A 52 -4.53 -4.24 12.08
N GLU A 53 -3.33 -4.16 12.69
CA GLU A 53 -2.10 -4.67 12.09
C GLU A 53 -2.06 -6.20 12.24
N LEU A 54 -1.74 -6.88 11.16
CA LEU A 54 -1.58 -8.33 11.08
C LEU A 54 -0.21 -8.62 10.50
N CYS A 55 0.71 -9.04 11.37
CA CYS A 55 2.04 -9.50 10.96
C CYS A 55 1.95 -10.92 10.40
N ASN A 56 2.52 -11.12 9.22
CA ASN A 56 2.71 -12.41 8.58
C ASN A 56 4.22 -12.63 8.33
N ARG A 57 4.61 -13.82 7.93
CA ARG A 57 6.03 -14.17 7.71
C ARG A 57 6.72 -13.29 6.68
N ARG A 58 6.02 -12.96 5.59
CA ARG A 58 6.61 -12.27 4.43
C ARG A 58 6.00 -10.90 4.15
N PHE A 59 4.94 -10.53 4.84
CA PHE A 59 4.23 -9.27 4.64
C PHE A 59 3.46 -8.83 5.88
N VAL A 60 3.07 -7.57 5.90
CA VAL A 60 2.21 -6.99 6.94
C VAL A 60 0.95 -6.45 6.31
N VAL A 61 -0.19 -6.70 6.93
CA VAL A 61 -1.48 -6.12 6.53
C VAL A 61 -1.92 -5.12 7.57
N LEU A 62 -2.24 -3.90 7.17
CA LEU A 62 -3.10 -3.03 7.97
C LEU A 62 -4.54 -3.19 7.50
N HIS A 63 -5.30 -4.00 8.22
CA HIS A 63 -6.69 -4.32 7.90
C HIS A 63 -7.66 -3.27 8.42
N SER A 64 -8.73 -2.98 7.68
CA SER A 64 -9.83 -2.10 8.09
C SER A 64 -11.13 -2.87 8.30
N ALA A 65 -11.68 -2.81 9.50
CA ALA A 65 -13.00 -3.35 9.79
C ALA A 65 -14.15 -2.61 9.05
N VAL A 66 -13.90 -1.37 8.60
CA VAL A 66 -14.89 -0.58 7.84
C VAL A 66 -15.00 -1.07 6.41
N THR A 67 -13.87 -1.23 5.71
CA THR A 67 -13.85 -1.69 4.32
C THR A 67 -13.88 -3.20 4.20
N ARG A 68 -13.47 -3.93 5.26
CA ARG A 68 -13.20 -5.37 5.31
C ARG A 68 -12.20 -5.82 4.24
N THR A 69 -11.23 -4.95 4.00
CA THR A 69 -10.09 -5.14 3.10
C THR A 69 -8.86 -4.55 3.77
N PRO A 70 -7.64 -4.83 3.27
CA PRO A 70 -6.49 -4.08 3.73
C PRO A 70 -6.62 -2.59 3.37
N LEU A 71 -6.12 -1.70 4.22
CA LEU A 71 -5.80 -0.31 3.85
C LEU A 71 -4.52 -0.30 3.03
N TYR A 72 -3.54 -1.08 3.49
CA TYR A 72 -2.32 -1.40 2.75
C TYR A 72 -1.78 -2.75 3.18
N VAL A 73 -0.91 -3.29 2.34
CA VAL A 73 -0.06 -4.45 2.61
C VAL A 73 1.37 -4.05 2.28
N ALA A 74 2.31 -4.34 3.19
CA ALA A 74 3.72 -4.00 3.03
C ALA A 74 4.59 -5.25 2.95
N GLU A 75 5.58 -5.23 2.05
CA GLU A 75 6.53 -6.30 1.79
C GLU A 75 7.95 -5.75 1.68
N HIS A 76 8.91 -6.50 2.19
CA HIS A 76 10.32 -6.29 1.92
C HIS A 76 10.84 -7.42 1.05
N LEU A 77 11.03 -7.13 -0.22
CA LEU A 77 11.54 -8.08 -1.21
C LEU A 77 13.06 -7.94 -1.36
N THR A 78 13.76 -9.06 -1.31
CA THR A 78 15.20 -9.13 -1.55
C THR A 78 15.47 -10.09 -2.71
N ARG A 79 16.66 -10.00 -3.32
CA ARG A 79 17.09 -10.98 -4.33
C ARG A 79 16.94 -12.40 -3.81
N THR A 80 17.37 -12.64 -2.57
CA THR A 80 17.27 -13.97 -1.93
C THR A 80 15.82 -14.42 -1.77
N SER A 81 14.93 -13.56 -1.28
CA SER A 81 13.53 -13.93 -1.10
C SER A 81 12.82 -14.18 -2.42
N VAL A 82 13.07 -13.35 -3.45
CA VAL A 82 12.48 -13.56 -4.78
C VAL A 82 13.01 -14.82 -5.45
N ALA A 83 14.29 -15.14 -5.26
CA ALA A 83 14.85 -16.40 -5.76
C ALA A 83 14.22 -17.62 -5.07
N ALA A 84 14.05 -17.56 -3.74
CA ALA A 84 13.36 -18.61 -2.98
C ALA A 84 11.90 -18.77 -3.42
N ALA A 85 11.16 -17.66 -3.58
CA ALA A 85 9.77 -17.68 -4.05
C ALA A 85 9.63 -18.30 -5.45
N ARG A 86 10.59 -18.05 -6.36
CA ARG A 86 10.62 -18.70 -7.69
C ARG A 86 10.92 -20.19 -7.63
N SER A 87 11.63 -20.66 -6.61
CA SER A 87 11.90 -22.07 -6.39
C SER A 87 10.74 -22.81 -5.71
N TYR A 88 9.90 -22.05 -4.98
CA TYR A 88 8.68 -22.55 -4.36
C TYR A 88 7.54 -22.44 -5.38
N ASP A 89 7.38 -23.44 -6.25
CA ASP A 89 6.40 -23.46 -7.34
C ASP A 89 5.06 -24.12 -6.91
N GLN A 90 4.71 -24.02 -5.64
CA GLN A 90 3.45 -24.53 -5.11
C GLN A 90 2.54 -23.38 -4.72
N ARG A 91 1.29 -23.43 -5.18
CA ARG A 91 0.25 -22.46 -4.87
C ARG A 91 -0.91 -23.14 -4.18
N ASP A 92 -1.20 -22.70 -2.96
CA ASP A 92 -2.20 -23.33 -2.11
C ASP A 92 -3.64 -23.12 -2.59
N ASN A 93 -4.01 -21.93 -3.05
CA ASN A 93 -5.38 -21.52 -3.38
C ASN A 93 -6.40 -21.67 -2.22
N ARG A 94 -5.99 -21.94 -0.99
CA ARG A 94 -6.86 -22.10 0.19
C ARG A 94 -7.27 -20.77 0.77
N PHE A 95 -8.05 -19.97 0.04
CA PHE A 95 -8.59 -18.73 0.57
C PHE A 95 -9.37 -18.97 1.85
N HIS A 96 -9.14 -18.15 2.87
CA HIS A 96 -9.77 -18.26 4.17
C HIS A 96 -9.99 -16.90 4.82
N ALA A 97 -10.99 -16.81 5.70
CA ALA A 97 -11.18 -15.65 6.56
C ALA A 97 -10.06 -15.60 7.61
N ASP A 98 -9.51 -14.42 7.90
CA ASP A 98 -8.43 -14.30 8.88
C ASP A 98 -8.97 -14.57 10.31
N PRO A 99 -8.46 -15.61 11.01
CA PRO A 99 -8.98 -15.97 12.33
C PRO A 99 -8.65 -14.94 13.42
N ARG A 100 -7.67 -14.08 13.19
CA ARG A 100 -7.26 -13.01 14.13
C ARG A 100 -8.25 -11.85 14.14
N LEU A 101 -9.13 -11.76 13.14
CA LEU A 101 -10.16 -10.73 13.01
C LEU A 101 -11.53 -11.26 13.44
N ARG A 102 -12.31 -10.42 14.11
CA ARG A 102 -13.70 -10.78 14.47
C ARG A 102 -14.54 -10.99 13.20
N PRO A 103 -15.51 -11.93 13.19
CA PRO A 103 -16.37 -12.16 12.01
C PRO A 103 -17.12 -10.91 11.50
N ALA A 104 -17.46 -9.99 12.40
CA ALA A 104 -18.12 -8.72 12.05
C ALA A 104 -17.19 -7.79 11.23
N ASP A 105 -15.88 -7.88 11.43
CA ASP A 105 -14.88 -6.93 10.96
C ASP A 105 -14.12 -7.42 9.71
N ARG A 106 -14.29 -8.68 9.30
CA ARG A 106 -13.54 -9.31 8.22
C ARG A 106 -14.41 -9.69 7.01
N ALA A 107 -13.77 -9.94 5.89
CA ALA A 107 -14.40 -10.59 4.75
C ALA A 107 -14.54 -12.10 5.00
N GLU A 108 -15.59 -12.70 4.45
CA GLU A 108 -15.85 -14.13 4.43
C GLU A 108 -15.89 -14.64 3.00
N LEU A 109 -15.58 -15.93 2.78
CA LEU A 109 -15.62 -16.55 1.45
C LEU A 109 -16.98 -16.36 0.76
N ALA A 110 -18.06 -16.43 1.52
CA ALA A 110 -19.42 -16.23 1.03
C ALA A 110 -19.63 -14.86 0.37
N ASN A 111 -18.87 -13.83 0.75
CA ASN A 111 -18.97 -12.51 0.15
C ASN A 111 -18.53 -12.50 -1.32
N TYR A 112 -17.63 -13.40 -1.72
CA TYR A 112 -17.09 -13.49 -3.07
C TYR A 112 -17.84 -14.47 -3.99
N VAL A 113 -18.71 -15.32 -3.43
CA VAL A 113 -19.46 -16.31 -4.22
C VAL A 113 -20.35 -15.60 -5.23
N ARG A 114 -20.18 -15.93 -6.52
CA ARG A 114 -20.94 -15.35 -7.66
C ARG A 114 -20.92 -13.82 -7.70
N SER A 115 -19.90 -13.19 -7.14
CA SER A 115 -19.79 -11.73 -7.07
C SER A 115 -19.39 -11.08 -8.40
N GLY A 116 -18.81 -11.83 -9.33
CA GLY A 116 -18.22 -11.32 -10.56
C GLY A 116 -16.81 -10.70 -10.36
N PHE A 117 -16.28 -10.72 -9.13
CA PHE A 117 -14.95 -10.24 -8.80
C PHE A 117 -14.01 -11.39 -8.43
N ASP A 118 -12.76 -11.25 -8.81
CA ASP A 118 -11.67 -12.08 -8.31
C ASP A 118 -11.33 -11.69 -6.87
N ARG A 119 -10.72 -12.62 -6.16
CA ARG A 119 -10.01 -12.37 -4.91
C ARG A 119 -8.60 -11.90 -5.26
N GLY A 120 -8.42 -10.57 -5.42
CA GLY A 120 -7.15 -9.97 -5.84
C GLY A 120 -6.21 -9.81 -4.64
N HIS A 121 -5.01 -10.39 -4.75
CA HIS A 121 -3.97 -10.27 -3.73
C HIS A 121 -3.34 -8.88 -3.71
N MET A 122 -2.99 -8.40 -2.52
CA MET A 122 -2.15 -7.21 -2.36
C MET A 122 -0.67 -7.61 -2.19
N ALA A 123 -0.35 -8.57 -1.30
CA ALA A 123 0.90 -9.33 -1.34
C ALA A 123 0.65 -10.63 -2.12
N PRO A 124 1.24 -10.81 -3.32
CA PRO A 124 0.92 -11.95 -4.17
C PRO A 124 1.55 -13.26 -3.67
N SER A 125 0.86 -14.39 -3.87
CA SER A 125 1.38 -15.74 -3.60
C SER A 125 2.75 -15.98 -4.28
N GLY A 126 3.00 -15.38 -5.44
CA GLY A 126 4.29 -15.48 -6.13
C GLY A 126 5.49 -14.81 -5.44
N ASP A 127 5.29 -14.12 -4.32
CA ASP A 127 6.35 -13.52 -3.48
C ASP A 127 6.62 -14.35 -2.21
N MET A 128 5.84 -15.42 -1.99
CA MET A 128 5.94 -16.30 -0.84
C MET A 128 7.00 -17.38 -1.03
N THR A 129 7.71 -17.72 0.03
CA THR A 129 8.94 -18.53 -0.03
C THR A 129 8.75 -19.96 0.48
N ASP A 130 7.61 -20.25 1.10
CA ASP A 130 7.29 -21.52 1.76
C ASP A 130 5.77 -21.69 1.89
N GLU A 131 5.32 -22.91 2.25
CA GLU A 131 3.91 -23.27 2.37
C GLU A 131 3.15 -22.36 3.36
N GLU A 132 3.76 -22.03 4.48
CA GLU A 132 3.09 -21.23 5.52
C GLU A 132 2.90 -19.78 5.06
N SER A 133 3.93 -19.15 4.48
CA SER A 133 3.80 -17.80 3.92
C SER A 133 2.84 -17.75 2.74
N ASP A 134 2.81 -18.80 1.90
CA ASP A 134 1.84 -18.90 0.82
C ASP A 134 0.41 -19.03 1.35
N TYR A 135 0.18 -19.92 2.34
CA TYR A 135 -1.12 -20.02 3.01
C TYR A 135 -1.57 -18.68 3.61
N GLU A 136 -0.68 -17.96 4.32
CA GLU A 136 -0.96 -16.62 4.87
C GLU A 136 -1.39 -15.64 3.77
N SER A 137 -0.82 -15.72 2.56
CA SER A 137 -1.15 -14.82 1.45
C SER A 137 -2.61 -14.97 0.99
N PHE A 138 -3.21 -16.16 1.19
CA PHE A 138 -4.62 -16.45 0.86
C PHE A 138 -5.61 -16.01 1.95
N SER A 139 -5.15 -15.41 3.07
CA SER A 139 -6.04 -14.74 4.02
C SER A 139 -6.83 -13.63 3.33
N LEU A 140 -8.16 -13.60 3.52
CA LEU A 140 -9.02 -12.54 2.99
C LEU A 140 -8.68 -11.15 3.56
N ALA A 141 -7.87 -11.06 4.61
CA ALA A 141 -7.30 -9.80 5.09
C ALA A 141 -6.29 -9.17 4.10
N ASN A 142 -5.66 -9.99 3.25
CA ASN A 142 -4.74 -9.59 2.17
C ASN A 142 -5.45 -9.33 0.82
N ILE A 143 -6.76 -9.50 0.75
CA ILE A 143 -7.53 -9.62 -0.50
C ILE A 143 -8.46 -8.42 -0.69
N VAL A 144 -8.60 -7.99 -1.94
CA VAL A 144 -9.62 -7.02 -2.37
C VAL A 144 -10.50 -7.59 -3.50
N PRO A 145 -11.76 -7.15 -3.63
CA PRO A 145 -12.55 -7.42 -4.83
C PRO A 145 -11.90 -6.75 -6.04
N GLN A 146 -11.34 -7.54 -6.96
CA GLN A 146 -10.65 -7.03 -8.14
C GLN A 146 -11.29 -7.58 -9.41
N VAL A 147 -11.44 -6.73 -10.44
CA VAL A 147 -11.97 -7.16 -11.72
C VAL A 147 -10.97 -8.11 -12.39
N GLY A 148 -11.45 -9.27 -12.87
CA GLY A 148 -10.60 -10.34 -13.42
C GLY A 148 -9.68 -9.86 -14.55
N ALA A 149 -10.15 -8.95 -15.41
CA ALA A 149 -9.33 -8.40 -16.50
C ALA A 149 -8.13 -7.57 -15.98
N LEU A 150 -8.26 -6.89 -14.83
CA LEU A 150 -7.13 -6.25 -14.17
C LEU A 150 -6.24 -7.29 -13.49
N ASN A 151 -6.84 -8.11 -12.60
CA ASN A 151 -6.14 -9.03 -11.72
C ASN A 151 -5.25 -10.04 -12.47
N ARG A 152 -5.82 -10.74 -13.46
CA ARG A 152 -5.16 -11.88 -14.14
C ARG A 152 -4.18 -11.47 -15.22
N ASN A 153 -4.20 -10.20 -15.67
CA ASN A 153 -3.37 -9.71 -16.77
C ASN A 153 -2.39 -8.64 -16.28
N SER A 154 -2.72 -7.38 -16.49
CA SER A 154 -1.78 -6.27 -16.30
C SER A 154 -1.33 -6.07 -14.84
N TRP A 155 -2.12 -6.50 -13.84
CA TRP A 155 -1.69 -6.50 -12.44
C TRP A 155 -0.64 -7.59 -12.18
N ALA A 156 -0.86 -8.80 -12.70
CA ALA A 156 0.14 -9.88 -12.63
C ALA A 156 1.44 -9.51 -13.38
N ASP A 157 1.35 -8.77 -14.50
CA ASP A 157 2.53 -8.26 -15.20
C ASP A 157 3.31 -7.26 -14.34
N LEU A 158 2.62 -6.36 -13.60
CA LEU A 158 3.25 -5.44 -12.65
C LEU A 158 3.98 -6.20 -11.53
N GLU A 159 3.35 -7.22 -10.94
CA GLU A 159 3.96 -8.06 -9.91
C GLU A 159 5.23 -8.77 -10.42
N ASN A 160 5.18 -9.34 -11.61
CA ASN A 160 6.34 -9.94 -12.26
C ASN A 160 7.45 -8.92 -12.53
N TYR A 161 7.09 -7.70 -12.92
CA TYR A 161 8.04 -6.62 -13.11
C TYR A 161 8.75 -6.25 -11.81
N VAL A 162 8.01 -6.11 -10.70
CA VAL A 162 8.57 -5.80 -9.38
C VAL A 162 9.56 -6.89 -8.94
N ARG A 163 9.20 -8.18 -9.08
CA ARG A 163 10.12 -9.31 -8.81
C ARG A 163 11.38 -9.23 -9.65
N THR A 164 11.24 -8.98 -10.95
CA THR A 164 12.38 -8.89 -11.89
C THR A 164 13.29 -7.71 -11.53
N LEU A 165 12.70 -6.57 -11.18
CA LEU A 165 13.46 -5.39 -10.75
C LEU A 165 14.20 -5.66 -9.44
N THR A 166 13.56 -6.32 -8.46
CA THR A 166 14.20 -6.72 -7.20
C THR A 166 15.35 -7.69 -7.43
N MET A 167 15.21 -8.67 -8.33
CA MET A 167 16.32 -9.56 -8.70
C MET A 167 17.51 -8.78 -9.27
N LYS A 168 17.26 -7.77 -10.08
CA LYS A 168 18.30 -6.92 -10.68
C LYS A 168 18.97 -6.02 -9.64
N LEU A 169 18.20 -5.32 -8.82
CA LEU A 169 18.65 -4.27 -7.91
C LEU A 169 18.99 -4.77 -6.50
N GLY A 170 18.48 -5.95 -6.12
CA GLY A 170 18.84 -6.65 -4.88
C GLY A 170 17.88 -6.43 -3.72
N ASN A 171 17.20 -5.28 -3.65
CA ASN A 171 16.36 -4.88 -2.51
C ASN A 171 15.24 -3.94 -2.96
N ALA A 172 14.02 -4.16 -2.47
CA ALA A 172 12.84 -3.33 -2.73
C ALA A 172 11.83 -3.39 -1.58
N TYR A 173 11.30 -2.25 -1.20
CA TYR A 173 10.15 -2.13 -0.31
C TYR A 173 8.90 -1.86 -1.15
N VAL A 174 7.87 -2.65 -0.94
CA VAL A 174 6.61 -2.60 -1.69
C VAL A 174 5.48 -2.32 -0.72
N VAL A 175 4.64 -1.35 -1.04
CA VAL A 175 3.37 -1.12 -0.33
C VAL A 175 2.25 -1.12 -1.35
N THR A 176 1.27 -1.98 -1.13
CA THR A 176 0.16 -2.20 -2.07
C THR A 176 -1.16 -1.96 -1.36
N GLY A 177 -2.13 -1.36 -2.03
CA GLY A 177 -3.44 -1.16 -1.41
C GLY A 177 -4.55 -0.78 -2.38
N PRO A 178 -5.79 -0.75 -1.87
CA PRO A 178 -6.95 -0.22 -2.58
C PRO A 178 -7.04 1.31 -2.47
N ALA A 179 -7.70 1.93 -3.44
CA ALA A 179 -8.17 3.30 -3.35
C ALA A 179 -9.68 3.36 -3.56
N TYR A 180 -10.35 4.19 -2.76
CA TYR A 180 -11.79 4.37 -2.77
C TYR A 180 -12.10 5.84 -3.12
N GLU A 181 -12.22 6.12 -4.42
CA GLU A 181 -12.39 7.47 -4.95
C GLU A 181 -13.82 7.65 -5.48
N GLY A 182 -14.38 8.83 -5.31
CA GLY A 182 -15.72 9.19 -5.78
C GLY A 182 -16.78 9.25 -4.69
N LYS A 183 -18.01 9.59 -5.08
CA LYS A 183 -19.13 9.83 -4.15
C LYS A 183 -19.81 8.55 -3.67
N THR A 184 -19.76 7.48 -4.45
CA THR A 184 -20.44 6.22 -4.15
C THR A 184 -19.49 5.05 -4.30
N ILE A 185 -19.25 4.31 -3.22
CA ILE A 185 -18.44 3.10 -3.21
C ILE A 185 -19.38 1.90 -3.08
N LYS A 186 -19.26 0.96 -4.01
CA LYS A 186 -20.03 -0.28 -4.01
C LYS A 186 -19.43 -1.27 -3.01
N ALA A 187 -20.25 -2.24 -2.59
CA ALA A 187 -19.81 -3.33 -1.71
C ALA A 187 -20.34 -4.68 -2.21
N LEU A 188 -19.55 -5.74 -2.02
CA LEU A 188 -19.99 -7.12 -2.20
C LEU A 188 -20.98 -7.44 -1.08
N ASN A 189 -22.19 -7.87 -1.44
CA ASN A 189 -23.25 -8.24 -0.50
C ASN A 189 -23.44 -7.21 0.63
N GLY A 190 -23.24 -5.91 0.34
CA GLY A 190 -23.34 -4.82 1.31
C GLY A 190 -22.24 -4.84 2.39
N ARG A 191 -21.20 -5.68 2.27
CA ARG A 191 -20.19 -5.87 3.34
C ARG A 191 -18.79 -5.43 2.96
N VAL A 192 -18.21 -6.03 1.92
CA VAL A 192 -16.80 -5.80 1.54
C VAL A 192 -16.76 -4.70 0.50
N LEU A 193 -16.11 -3.57 0.80
CA LEU A 193 -16.05 -2.47 -0.16
C LEU A 193 -15.23 -2.85 -1.40
N ILE A 194 -15.76 -2.46 -2.56
CA ILE A 194 -15.09 -2.67 -3.85
C ILE A 194 -14.25 -1.44 -4.16
N PRO A 195 -12.91 -1.58 -4.26
CA PRO A 195 -12.05 -0.45 -4.58
C PRO A 195 -12.33 0.06 -5.99
N THR A 196 -12.24 1.37 -6.17
CA THR A 196 -12.32 2.01 -7.50
C THR A 196 -11.02 1.89 -8.27
N SER A 197 -9.91 1.75 -7.55
CA SER A 197 -8.57 1.54 -8.09
C SER A 197 -7.74 0.68 -7.12
N THR A 198 -6.71 0.03 -7.64
CA THR A 198 -5.64 -0.57 -6.84
C THR A 198 -4.32 0.11 -7.16
N TRP A 199 -3.44 0.23 -6.17
CA TRP A 199 -2.14 0.85 -6.32
C TRP A 199 -1.03 0.00 -5.73
N LYS A 200 0.18 0.14 -6.27
CA LYS A 200 1.40 -0.48 -5.77
C LYS A 200 2.52 0.56 -5.77
N ALA A 201 2.99 0.90 -4.57
CA ALA A 201 4.13 1.79 -4.37
C ALA A 201 5.41 0.95 -4.24
N LEU A 202 6.50 1.45 -4.82
CA LEU A 202 7.80 0.83 -4.79
C LEU A 202 8.84 1.85 -4.32
N TYR A 203 9.68 1.45 -3.38
CA TYR A 203 10.90 2.14 -3.02
C TYR A 203 12.10 1.20 -3.17
N VAL A 204 13.08 1.64 -3.94
CA VAL A 204 14.37 0.96 -4.09
C VAL A 204 15.46 1.87 -3.52
N PRO A 205 16.11 1.48 -2.42
CA PRO A 205 17.18 2.27 -1.82
C PRO A 205 18.24 2.68 -2.85
N GLY A 206 18.60 3.97 -2.85
CA GLY A 206 19.56 4.53 -3.81
C GLY A 206 19.03 4.78 -5.23
N GLN A 207 17.83 4.28 -5.58
CA GLN A 207 17.24 4.47 -6.93
C GLN A 207 16.02 5.41 -6.92
N GLY A 208 15.30 5.49 -5.79
CA GLY A 208 14.11 6.33 -5.63
C GLY A 208 12.83 5.57 -5.37
N ALA A 209 11.70 6.29 -5.45
CA ALA A 209 10.39 5.75 -5.16
C ALA A 209 9.33 6.28 -6.13
N GLY A 210 8.22 5.53 -6.26
CA GLY A 210 7.04 5.92 -7.02
C GLY A 210 5.95 4.89 -6.93
N ALA A 211 4.85 5.10 -7.64
CA ALA A 211 3.73 4.20 -7.58
C ALA A 211 3.04 4.03 -8.94
N TRP A 212 2.42 2.87 -9.11
CA TRP A 212 1.41 2.62 -10.13
C TRP A 212 0.03 2.64 -9.49
N ILE A 213 -0.94 3.17 -10.22
CA ILE A 213 -2.35 3.07 -9.87
C ILE A 213 -3.15 2.68 -11.10
N ALA A 214 -4.07 1.74 -10.94
CA ALA A 214 -4.92 1.21 -12.00
C ALA A 214 -6.38 1.25 -11.59
N THR A 215 -7.27 1.70 -12.49
CA THR A 215 -8.72 1.61 -12.24
C THR A 215 -9.17 0.15 -12.19
N ASN A 216 -10.01 -0.19 -11.22
CA ASN A 216 -10.54 -1.54 -11.02
C ASN A 216 -11.73 -1.81 -11.98
N THR A 217 -11.45 -1.90 -13.28
CA THR A 217 -12.43 -2.03 -14.35
C THR A 217 -12.00 -3.08 -15.38
N ALA A 218 -12.91 -3.48 -16.28
CA ALA A 218 -12.61 -4.41 -17.36
C ALA A 218 -11.59 -3.85 -18.38
N THR A 219 -11.51 -2.53 -18.51
CA THR A 219 -10.49 -1.83 -19.30
C THR A 219 -9.70 -0.90 -18.39
N PRO A 220 -8.73 -1.41 -17.61
CA PRO A 220 -8.03 -0.63 -16.61
C PRO A 220 -7.23 0.52 -17.24
N ARG A 221 -7.31 1.70 -16.63
CA ARG A 221 -6.46 2.83 -16.95
C ARG A 221 -5.33 2.89 -15.93
N TRP A 222 -4.10 2.95 -16.42
CA TRP A 222 -2.89 2.96 -15.65
C TRP A 222 -2.27 4.35 -15.59
N GLN A 223 -1.73 4.68 -14.42
CA GLN A 223 -0.93 5.86 -14.21
C GLN A 223 0.32 5.50 -13.39
N VAL A 224 1.45 6.08 -13.76
CA VAL A 224 2.65 6.15 -12.91
C VAL A 224 2.62 7.49 -12.23
N ILE A 225 2.66 7.50 -10.91
CA ILE A 225 2.51 8.70 -10.09
C ILE A 225 3.64 8.80 -9.06
N SER A 226 3.86 10.00 -8.55
CA SER A 226 4.76 10.22 -7.44
C SER A 226 4.17 9.68 -6.12
N ILE A 227 5.02 9.45 -5.11
CA ILE A 227 4.56 9.09 -3.77
C ILE A 227 3.71 10.21 -3.16
N ALA A 228 4.05 11.48 -3.40
CA ALA A 228 3.26 12.61 -2.94
C ALA A 228 1.83 12.62 -3.51
N GLU A 229 1.70 12.32 -4.81
CA GLU A 229 0.38 12.22 -5.45
C GLU A 229 -0.42 11.02 -4.94
N LEU A 230 0.24 9.86 -4.74
CA LEU A 230 -0.40 8.70 -4.12
C LEU A 230 -0.93 9.05 -2.72
N THR A 231 -0.09 9.69 -1.89
CA THR A 231 -0.45 10.11 -0.53
C THR A 231 -1.67 11.04 -0.53
N ARG A 232 -1.70 12.01 -1.46
CA ARG A 232 -2.82 12.94 -1.60
C ARG A 232 -4.12 12.23 -1.97
N ARG A 233 -4.07 11.20 -2.83
CA ARG A 233 -5.24 10.45 -3.31
C ARG A 233 -5.77 9.46 -2.28
N THR A 234 -4.87 8.79 -1.57
CA THR A 234 -5.23 7.68 -0.66
C THR A 234 -5.30 8.09 0.80
N GLY A 235 -4.63 9.18 1.19
CA GLY A 235 -4.42 9.55 2.59
C GLY A 235 -3.40 8.66 3.30
N ILE A 236 -2.59 7.90 2.55
CA ILE A 236 -1.56 6.98 3.06
C ILE A 236 -0.20 7.38 2.49
N ASP A 237 0.76 7.71 3.34
CA ASP A 237 2.16 7.88 2.96
C ASP A 237 2.89 6.54 3.12
N PRO A 238 3.21 5.82 2.03
CA PRO A 238 3.80 4.49 2.11
C PRO A 238 5.25 4.47 2.60
N PHE A 239 5.97 5.59 2.49
CA PHE A 239 7.39 5.68 2.83
C PHE A 239 7.69 6.98 3.59
N PRO A 240 7.30 7.09 4.87
CA PRO A 240 7.32 8.36 5.59
C PRO A 240 8.72 8.97 5.79
N ARG A 241 9.76 8.14 5.81
CA ARG A 241 11.17 8.59 5.98
C ARG A 241 11.80 9.18 4.72
N LEU A 242 11.18 9.02 3.55
CA LEU A 242 11.69 9.63 2.33
C LEU A 242 11.54 11.16 2.35
N THR A 243 12.51 11.86 1.78
CA THR A 243 12.46 13.32 1.65
C THR A 243 11.30 13.77 0.77
N ALA A 244 10.81 15.00 1.00
CA ALA A 244 9.76 15.59 0.16
C ALA A 244 10.17 15.63 -1.33
N ALA A 245 11.45 15.90 -1.64
CA ALA A 245 11.97 15.90 -2.99
C ALA A 245 11.89 14.52 -3.66
N THR A 246 12.24 13.46 -2.93
CA THR A 246 12.10 12.07 -3.42
C THR A 246 10.62 11.72 -3.65
N LYS A 247 9.74 12.07 -2.71
CA LYS A 247 8.30 11.80 -2.81
C LYS A 247 7.62 12.55 -3.95
N ALA A 248 8.09 13.76 -4.30
CA ALA A 248 7.51 14.57 -5.37
C ALA A 248 7.89 14.07 -6.78
N LYS A 249 8.97 13.30 -6.90
CA LYS A 249 9.47 12.84 -8.21
C LYS A 249 8.58 11.74 -8.79
N VAL A 250 8.16 11.91 -10.03
CA VAL A 250 7.53 10.82 -10.81
C VAL A 250 8.65 9.97 -11.42
N PRO A 251 8.70 8.66 -11.12
CA PRO A 251 9.77 7.81 -11.65
C PRO A 251 9.52 7.46 -13.13
N ALA A 252 10.58 7.11 -13.84
CA ALA A 252 10.50 6.58 -15.20
C ALA A 252 10.15 5.07 -15.18
N PHE A 253 9.04 4.72 -14.56
CA PHE A 253 8.55 3.34 -14.53
C PHE A 253 7.77 3.01 -15.81
N PRO A 254 7.73 1.73 -16.24
CA PRO A 254 6.88 1.31 -17.35
C PRO A 254 5.40 1.46 -17.00
N SER A 255 4.57 1.75 -17.98
CA SER A 255 3.11 1.66 -17.84
C SER A 255 2.65 0.24 -18.18
N PHE A 256 1.64 -0.24 -17.45
CA PHE A 256 0.98 -1.53 -17.69
C PHE A 256 -0.42 -1.26 -18.25
N GLY A 257 -0.74 -1.76 -19.42
CA GLY A 257 -2.02 -1.49 -20.08
C GLY A 257 -1.96 -1.78 -21.58
N ARG A 258 -2.80 -1.18 -22.36
CA ARG A 258 -3.08 -1.51 -23.78
C ARG A 258 -1.90 -1.64 -24.75
N ASP A 259 -0.67 -1.35 -24.32
CA ASP A 259 0.50 -1.39 -25.22
C ASP A 259 1.11 -2.79 -25.40
N ARG A 260 0.58 -3.84 -24.74
CA ARG A 260 1.06 -5.22 -24.95
C ARG A 260 0.85 -5.66 -26.41
N ALA A 261 -0.28 -5.26 -27.02
CA ALA A 261 -0.58 -5.58 -28.42
C ALA A 261 0.36 -4.95 -29.46
N LYS A 262 1.19 -3.96 -29.05
CA LYS A 262 2.19 -3.31 -29.92
C LYS A 262 3.61 -3.85 -29.75
N ARG A 263 3.91 -4.65 -28.71
CA ARG A 263 5.24 -5.23 -28.49
C ARG A 263 5.40 -6.62 -29.11
N ASP A 264 4.29 -7.28 -29.42
CA ASP A 264 4.27 -8.62 -30.01
C ASP A 264 4.04 -8.58 -31.54
N ARG A 265 4.27 -7.41 -32.18
CA ARG A 265 4.24 -7.23 -33.66
C ARG A 265 5.59 -6.80 -34.19
#